data_2bc2a7ed342166db6227e1cf8890f1c9
#
_entry.id   2bc2a7ed342166db6227e1cf8890f1c9
#
_cell.length_a   1.000
_cell.length_b   1.000
_cell.length_c   1.000
_cell.angle_alpha   90.00
_cell.angle_beta   90.00
_cell.angle_gamma   90.00
#
_symmetry.space_group_name_H-M   'P 1'
#
loop_
_entity.id
_entity.type
_entity.pdbx_description
1 polymer ?
#
loop_
_entity_poly.entity_id
_entity_poly.type
_entity_poly.pdbx_seq_one_letter_code
_entity_poly.pdbx_strand_id
1 'polypeptide(L)'
;MNYNQWIKNAKQKMSAQGYEENAVEWLVMDMCQWSRTQMILNEKDVLSQDRLKQLEQGLSFLLKGMPVQYVVEQAHFYGRIFKVNPNVLIPRPETEEVVHYFLNQIRPTMTVADVGVGSGIIAVTLKAEINDLTVYGSDISKSALSVAQNNAKKHNCEIHFMEGDALKPYIEQGIQLEGLISNPPYISKEEVNVMGKDVLEFEPHLALFAEEQGYQVYKALIRDLPAVMCDGAPVVFEIGYQQGEFLTQLMQTWFPHIKTQVIDDINGQPRIFTFNWHKI
;
A
#
# COMPACT_ATOMS: atom_id res chain seq x y z
N MET A 1 -2.60 -36.32 11.15
CA MET A 1 -1.70 -35.20 11.52
C MET A 1 -2.55 -34.07 12.04
N ASN A 2 -2.18 -33.43 13.15
CA ASN A 2 -2.84 -32.25 13.66
C ASN A 2 -2.16 -30.95 13.18
N TYR A 3 -2.80 -29.79 13.41
CA TYR A 3 -2.25 -28.51 12.97
C TYR A 3 -0.87 -28.21 13.54
N ASN A 4 -0.63 -28.46 14.84
CA ASN A 4 0.68 -28.23 15.46
C ASN A 4 1.79 -29.05 14.80
N GLN A 5 1.55 -30.33 14.54
CA GLN A 5 2.51 -31.20 13.85
C GLN A 5 2.81 -30.69 12.44
N TRP A 6 1.76 -30.27 11.71
CA TRP A 6 1.91 -29.74 10.35
C TRP A 6 2.70 -28.43 10.35
N ILE A 7 2.33 -27.46 11.21
CA ILE A 7 3.00 -26.16 11.36
C ILE A 7 4.49 -26.36 11.67
N LYS A 8 4.81 -27.23 12.65
CA LYS A 8 6.20 -27.51 13.02
C LYS A 8 7.01 -28.06 11.84
N ASN A 9 6.45 -29.02 11.10
CA ASN A 9 7.10 -29.61 9.94
C ASN A 9 7.28 -28.59 8.80
N ALA A 10 6.27 -27.75 8.56
CA ALA A 10 6.32 -26.71 7.55
C ALA A 10 7.37 -25.64 7.89
N LYS A 11 7.42 -25.18 9.15
CA LYS A 11 8.45 -24.23 9.63
C LYS A 11 9.86 -24.78 9.43
N GLN A 12 10.10 -26.05 9.75
CA GLN A 12 11.40 -26.69 9.51
C GLN A 12 11.79 -26.69 8.04
N LYS A 13 10.83 -26.92 7.12
CA LYS A 13 11.09 -26.86 5.68
C LYS A 13 11.44 -25.43 5.23
N MET A 14 10.74 -24.40 5.74
CA MET A 14 11.02 -22.99 5.45
C MET A 14 12.41 -22.59 5.92
N SER A 15 12.72 -22.88 7.20
CA SER A 15 14.01 -22.59 7.82
C SER A 15 15.18 -23.26 7.08
N ALA A 16 15.01 -24.51 6.65
CA ALA A 16 16.03 -25.24 5.89
C ALA A 16 16.37 -24.61 4.52
N GLN A 17 15.48 -23.77 3.98
CA GLN A 17 15.69 -23.02 2.74
C GLN A 17 16.02 -21.55 2.98
N GLY A 18 16.13 -21.11 4.24
CA GLY A 18 16.45 -19.73 4.60
C GLY A 18 15.27 -18.76 4.50
N TYR A 19 14.03 -19.26 4.46
CA TYR A 19 12.82 -18.44 4.46
C TYR A 19 12.27 -18.20 5.88
N GLU A 20 11.47 -17.16 6.03
CA GLU A 20 10.84 -16.81 7.31
C GLU A 20 9.80 -17.86 7.74
N GLU A 21 9.99 -18.42 8.93
CA GLU A 21 9.10 -19.44 9.51
C GLU A 21 7.70 -18.90 9.83
N ASN A 22 7.60 -17.61 10.16
CA ASN A 22 6.34 -16.98 10.55
C ASN A 22 5.30 -16.98 9.41
N ALA A 23 5.71 -17.02 8.15
CA ALA A 23 4.83 -17.10 6.99
C ALA A 23 3.90 -18.34 7.06
N VAL A 24 4.34 -19.43 7.71
CA VAL A 24 3.53 -20.66 7.91
C VAL A 24 2.34 -20.38 8.84
N GLU A 25 2.54 -19.61 9.91
CA GLU A 25 1.45 -19.26 10.82
C GLU A 25 0.42 -18.37 10.14
N TRP A 26 0.88 -17.37 9.38
CA TRP A 26 0.00 -16.53 8.59
C TRP A 26 -0.79 -17.34 7.56
N LEU A 27 -0.14 -18.27 6.86
CA LEU A 27 -0.82 -19.17 5.92
C LEU A 27 -1.96 -19.92 6.59
N VAL A 28 -1.72 -20.50 7.78
CA VAL A 28 -2.76 -21.24 8.51
C VAL A 28 -3.87 -20.32 8.99
N MET A 29 -3.52 -19.18 9.60
CA MET A 29 -4.51 -18.23 10.12
C MET A 29 -5.42 -17.74 9.01
N ASP A 30 -4.88 -17.30 7.88
CA ASP A 30 -5.66 -16.73 6.79
C ASP A 30 -6.49 -17.79 6.05
N MET A 31 -5.92 -18.96 5.77
CA MET A 31 -6.67 -20.05 5.14
C MET A 31 -7.78 -20.62 6.02
N CYS A 32 -7.62 -20.57 7.33
CA CYS A 32 -8.63 -21.04 8.28
C CYS A 32 -9.54 -19.91 8.77
N GLN A 33 -9.24 -18.65 8.42
CA GLN A 33 -9.89 -17.45 8.94
C GLN A 33 -9.84 -17.41 10.48
N TRP A 34 -8.68 -17.76 11.05
CA TRP A 34 -8.44 -17.80 12.48
C TRP A 34 -7.64 -16.59 12.95
N SER A 35 -8.00 -16.10 14.12
CA SER A 35 -7.11 -15.27 14.93
C SER A 35 -5.95 -16.11 15.47
N ARG A 36 -4.89 -15.47 15.94
CA ARG A 36 -3.78 -16.15 16.62
C ARG A 36 -4.26 -16.99 17.82
N THR A 37 -5.21 -16.48 18.58
CA THR A 37 -5.84 -17.20 19.70
C THR A 37 -6.55 -18.46 19.21
N GLN A 38 -7.35 -18.35 18.14
CA GLN A 38 -8.03 -19.51 17.57
C GLN A 38 -7.05 -20.56 17.01
N MET A 39 -5.96 -20.13 16.39
CA MET A 39 -4.91 -21.05 15.93
C MET A 39 -4.33 -21.86 17.11
N ILE A 40 -4.04 -21.20 18.24
CA ILE A 40 -3.52 -21.87 19.44
C ILE A 40 -4.57 -22.83 20.02
N LEU A 41 -5.81 -22.43 20.12
CA LEU A 41 -6.90 -23.28 20.66
C LEU A 41 -7.16 -24.53 19.81
N ASN A 42 -7.01 -24.42 18.50
CA ASN A 42 -7.31 -25.51 17.55
C ASN A 42 -6.02 -26.28 17.13
N GLU A 43 -4.86 -26.01 17.71
CA GLU A 43 -3.57 -26.59 17.31
C GLU A 43 -3.54 -28.13 17.37
N LYS A 44 -4.35 -28.73 18.25
CA LYS A 44 -4.45 -30.19 18.44
C LYS A 44 -5.50 -30.85 17.55
N ASP A 45 -6.32 -30.06 16.86
CA ASP A 45 -7.35 -30.60 15.98
C ASP A 45 -6.73 -31.30 14.77
N VAL A 46 -7.39 -32.36 14.35
CA VAL A 46 -6.94 -33.18 13.20
C VAL A 46 -7.28 -32.45 11.90
N LEU A 47 -6.27 -32.29 11.04
CA LEU A 47 -6.44 -31.73 9.70
C LEU A 47 -7.33 -32.64 8.83
N SER A 48 -8.39 -32.09 8.23
CA SER A 48 -9.08 -32.77 7.16
C SER A 48 -8.17 -32.95 5.93
N GLN A 49 -8.48 -33.92 5.08
CA GLN A 49 -7.69 -34.15 3.85
C GLN A 49 -7.70 -32.94 2.92
N ASP A 50 -8.84 -32.26 2.79
CA ASP A 50 -8.97 -31.06 1.93
C ASP A 50 -8.14 -29.91 2.49
N ARG A 51 -8.21 -29.69 3.80
CA ARG A 51 -7.41 -28.63 4.45
C ARG A 51 -5.91 -28.91 4.34
N LEU A 52 -5.50 -30.18 4.53
CA LEU A 52 -4.11 -30.58 4.36
C LEU A 52 -3.62 -30.30 2.93
N LYS A 53 -4.44 -30.65 1.92
CA LYS A 53 -4.10 -30.39 0.52
C LYS A 53 -3.94 -28.89 0.24
N GLN A 54 -4.83 -28.04 0.75
CA GLN A 54 -4.75 -26.59 0.61
C GLN A 54 -3.48 -26.02 1.26
N LEU A 55 -3.18 -26.44 2.49
CA LEU A 55 -1.99 -26.00 3.22
C LEU A 55 -0.69 -26.47 2.55
N GLU A 56 -0.62 -27.70 2.05
CA GLU A 56 0.55 -28.19 1.30
C GLU A 56 0.74 -27.43 -0.01
N GLN A 57 -0.34 -27.09 -0.70
CA GLN A 57 -0.27 -26.25 -1.88
C GLN A 57 0.25 -24.84 -1.53
N GLY A 58 -0.29 -24.20 -0.48
CA GLY A 58 0.20 -22.91 0.00
C GLY A 58 1.67 -22.95 0.39
N LEU A 59 2.07 -23.99 1.17
CA LEU A 59 3.47 -24.19 1.53
C LEU A 59 4.38 -24.34 0.30
N SER A 60 3.91 -25.00 -0.76
CA SER A 60 4.70 -25.13 -1.99
C SER A 60 5.02 -23.81 -2.68
N PHE A 61 4.15 -22.79 -2.54
CA PHE A 61 4.41 -21.44 -3.01
C PHE A 61 5.35 -20.67 -2.08
N LEU A 62 5.16 -20.78 -0.76
CA LEU A 62 6.08 -20.19 0.22
C LEU A 62 7.52 -20.71 0.04
N LEU A 63 7.70 -22.01 -0.22
CA LEU A 63 9.00 -22.61 -0.49
C LEU A 63 9.63 -22.18 -1.83
N LYS A 64 8.90 -21.47 -2.67
CA LYS A 64 9.42 -20.78 -3.86
C LYS A 64 9.74 -19.31 -3.59
N GLY A 65 9.55 -18.84 -2.36
CA GLY A 65 9.78 -17.45 -1.96
C GLY A 65 8.59 -16.52 -2.17
N MET A 66 7.41 -17.04 -2.60
CA MET A 66 6.23 -16.19 -2.80
C MET A 66 5.75 -15.62 -1.45
N PRO A 67 5.51 -14.30 -1.32
CA PRO A 67 4.95 -13.71 -0.12
C PRO A 67 3.63 -14.35 0.28
N VAL A 68 3.43 -14.58 1.58
CA VAL A 68 2.22 -15.25 2.09
C VAL A 68 0.94 -14.51 1.68
N GLN A 69 0.97 -13.18 1.61
CA GLN A 69 -0.16 -12.35 1.20
C GLN A 69 -0.63 -12.68 -0.23
N TYR A 70 0.28 -12.98 -1.14
CA TYR A 70 -0.09 -13.41 -2.50
C TYR A 70 -0.56 -14.87 -2.55
N VAL A 71 0.00 -15.73 -1.67
CA VAL A 71 -0.46 -17.13 -1.57
C VAL A 71 -1.91 -17.20 -1.10
N VAL A 72 -2.28 -16.37 -0.10
CA VAL A 72 -3.64 -16.32 0.44
C VAL A 72 -4.53 -15.28 -0.25
N GLU A 73 -3.98 -14.49 -1.19
CA GLU A 73 -4.62 -13.38 -1.88
C GLU A 73 -5.22 -12.33 -0.94
N GLN A 74 -4.64 -12.14 0.24
CA GLN A 74 -5.14 -11.23 1.26
C GLN A 74 -4.01 -10.48 1.96
N ALA A 75 -4.28 -9.24 2.36
CA ALA A 75 -3.43 -8.44 3.22
C ALA A 75 -4.29 -7.68 4.23
N HIS A 76 -3.79 -7.56 5.45
CA HIS A 76 -4.42 -6.77 6.49
C HIS A 76 -3.92 -5.32 6.41
N PHE A 77 -4.82 -4.36 6.50
CA PHE A 77 -4.50 -2.94 6.51
C PHE A 77 -5.59 -2.15 7.23
N TYR A 78 -5.21 -1.32 8.18
CA TYR A 78 -6.10 -0.43 8.94
C TYR A 78 -7.35 -1.15 9.50
N GLY A 79 -7.14 -2.33 10.08
CA GLY A 79 -8.21 -3.17 10.64
C GLY A 79 -9.13 -3.85 9.62
N ARG A 80 -8.78 -3.84 8.33
CA ARG A 80 -9.55 -4.43 7.22
C ARG A 80 -8.73 -5.45 6.46
N ILE A 81 -9.41 -6.34 5.74
CA ILE A 81 -8.78 -7.36 4.89
C ILE A 81 -9.01 -6.98 3.43
N PHE A 82 -7.92 -6.71 2.72
CA PHE A 82 -7.90 -6.36 1.30
C PHE A 82 -7.49 -7.55 0.44
N LYS A 83 -8.05 -7.66 -0.76
CA LYS A 83 -7.54 -8.57 -1.78
C LYS A 83 -6.25 -8.00 -2.36
N VAL A 84 -5.23 -8.85 -2.49
CA VAL A 84 -3.96 -8.54 -3.16
C VAL A 84 -3.55 -9.66 -4.09
N ASN A 85 -2.76 -9.35 -5.10
CA ASN A 85 -2.16 -10.30 -6.03
C ASN A 85 -0.91 -9.63 -6.65
N PRO A 86 -0.12 -10.32 -7.49
CA PRO A 86 1.10 -9.76 -8.09
C PRO A 86 0.93 -8.53 -9.00
N ASN A 87 -0.28 -8.00 -9.15
CA ASN A 87 -0.53 -6.75 -9.88
C ASN A 87 -0.48 -5.51 -9.00
N VAL A 88 -0.38 -5.65 -7.67
CA VAL A 88 -0.40 -4.55 -6.70
C VAL A 88 0.64 -4.75 -5.61
N LEU A 89 1.18 -3.66 -5.09
CA LEU A 89 2.07 -3.68 -3.94
C LEU A 89 1.36 -4.31 -2.73
N ILE A 90 2.07 -5.16 -1.98
CA ILE A 90 1.58 -5.63 -0.68
C ILE A 90 1.53 -4.45 0.29
N PRO A 91 0.39 -4.17 0.94
CA PRO A 91 0.28 -3.10 1.94
C PRO A 91 1.39 -3.14 2.99
N ARG A 92 1.99 -1.98 3.26
CA ARG A 92 3.02 -1.83 4.29
C ARG A 92 2.42 -1.21 5.56
N PRO A 93 2.86 -1.64 6.75
CA PRO A 93 2.36 -1.06 8.02
C PRO A 93 2.61 0.45 8.12
N GLU A 94 3.73 0.95 7.61
CA GLU A 94 4.11 2.36 7.62
C GLU A 94 3.10 3.23 6.87
N THR A 95 2.46 2.71 5.82
CA THR A 95 1.42 3.40 5.07
C THR A 95 0.16 3.67 5.93
N GLU A 96 -0.09 2.87 6.99
CA GLU A 96 -1.18 3.15 7.93
C GLU A 96 -0.96 4.47 8.67
N GLU A 97 0.29 4.81 9.02
CA GLU A 97 0.63 6.09 9.67
C GLU A 97 0.42 7.26 8.71
N VAL A 98 0.77 7.09 7.43
CA VAL A 98 0.53 8.10 6.39
C VAL A 98 -0.97 8.38 6.23
N VAL A 99 -1.78 7.31 6.17
CA VAL A 99 -3.25 7.41 6.11
C VAL A 99 -3.81 8.07 7.36
N HIS A 100 -3.35 7.66 8.55
CA HIS A 100 -3.77 8.25 9.82
C HIS A 100 -3.46 9.75 9.88
N TYR A 101 -2.26 10.14 9.44
CA TYR A 101 -1.89 11.54 9.37
C TYR A 101 -2.83 12.31 8.43
N PHE A 102 -3.09 11.81 7.23
CA PHE A 102 -3.96 12.47 6.25
C PHE A 102 -5.41 12.60 6.74
N LEU A 103 -5.96 11.55 7.38
CA LEU A 103 -7.30 11.58 7.99
C LEU A 103 -7.48 12.72 8.99
N ASN A 104 -6.43 13.11 9.71
CA ASN A 104 -6.46 14.23 10.65
C ASN A 104 -6.38 15.62 9.96
N GLN A 105 -6.07 15.68 8.65
CA GLN A 105 -5.98 16.93 7.89
C GLN A 105 -7.25 17.21 7.07
N ILE A 106 -8.08 16.21 6.82
CA ILE A 106 -9.26 16.32 5.97
C ILE A 106 -10.56 16.34 6.81
N ARG A 107 -11.63 16.76 6.17
CA ARG A 107 -12.97 16.89 6.79
C ARG A 107 -14.01 16.19 5.93
N PRO A 108 -15.17 15.79 6.50
CA PRO A 108 -16.31 15.32 5.73
C PRO A 108 -16.65 16.27 4.56
N THR A 109 -17.20 15.72 3.51
CA THR A 109 -17.59 16.41 2.26
C THR A 109 -16.47 16.89 1.34
N MET A 110 -15.19 16.77 1.76
CA MET A 110 -14.07 17.13 0.89
C MET A 110 -13.94 16.15 -0.29
N THR A 111 -13.44 16.68 -1.41
CA THR A 111 -13.02 15.91 -2.58
C THR A 111 -11.53 15.62 -2.45
N VAL A 112 -11.18 14.34 -2.29
CA VAL A 112 -9.80 13.89 -2.08
C VAL A 112 -9.36 12.87 -3.13
N ALA A 113 -8.07 12.81 -3.39
CA ALA A 113 -7.48 11.86 -4.32
C ALA A 113 -6.40 11.01 -3.67
N ASP A 114 -6.42 9.70 -4.00
CA ASP A 114 -5.34 8.73 -3.81
C ASP A 114 -4.71 8.45 -5.18
N VAL A 115 -3.46 8.89 -5.37
CA VAL A 115 -2.76 8.78 -6.66
C VAL A 115 -1.72 7.67 -6.60
N GLY A 116 -1.79 6.72 -7.55
CA GLY A 116 -1.08 5.45 -7.44
C GLY A 116 -1.85 4.50 -6.51
N VAL A 117 -3.15 4.33 -6.77
CA VAL A 117 -4.09 3.69 -5.84
C VAL A 117 -3.77 2.23 -5.52
N GLY A 118 -3.02 1.54 -6.38
CA GLY A 118 -2.60 0.15 -6.17
C GLY A 118 -3.76 -0.79 -5.87
N SER A 119 -3.74 -1.41 -4.70
CA SER A 119 -4.83 -2.28 -4.24
C SER A 119 -6.07 -1.53 -3.70
N GLY A 120 -6.02 -0.20 -3.64
CA GLY A 120 -7.10 0.63 -3.12
C GLY A 120 -7.09 0.80 -1.60
N ILE A 121 -6.05 0.36 -0.91
CA ILE A 121 -6.01 0.39 0.57
C ILE A 121 -6.19 1.78 1.15
N ILE A 122 -5.56 2.80 0.55
CA ILE A 122 -5.68 4.18 1.01
C ILE A 122 -7.08 4.71 0.70
N ALA A 123 -7.48 4.72 -0.57
CA ALA A 123 -8.78 5.25 -1.00
C ALA A 123 -9.96 4.61 -0.27
N VAL A 124 -9.97 3.27 -0.14
CA VAL A 124 -11.00 2.53 0.58
C VAL A 124 -11.01 2.87 2.07
N THR A 125 -9.83 2.97 2.69
CA THR A 125 -9.74 3.33 4.11
C THR A 125 -10.27 4.74 4.35
N LEU A 126 -9.87 5.74 3.55
CA LEU A 126 -10.39 7.10 3.65
C LEU A 126 -11.92 7.13 3.59
N LYS A 127 -12.49 6.46 2.59
CA LYS A 127 -13.95 6.40 2.40
C LYS A 127 -14.66 5.68 3.54
N ALA A 128 -14.07 4.61 4.07
CA ALA A 128 -14.64 3.83 5.17
C ALA A 128 -14.57 4.57 6.52
N GLU A 129 -13.52 5.38 6.76
CA GLU A 129 -13.39 6.18 7.97
C GLU A 129 -14.26 7.45 7.93
N ILE A 130 -14.38 8.08 6.75
CA ILE A 130 -15.17 9.30 6.58
C ILE A 130 -16.12 9.10 5.38
N ASN A 131 -17.31 8.61 5.66
CA ASN A 131 -18.28 8.19 4.63
C ASN A 131 -18.71 9.32 3.68
N ASP A 132 -18.70 10.58 4.12
CA ASP A 132 -19.15 11.73 3.33
C ASP A 132 -18.08 12.28 2.38
N LEU A 133 -16.87 11.71 2.35
CA LEU A 133 -15.84 12.11 1.38
C LEU A 133 -16.26 11.76 -0.06
N THR A 134 -15.90 12.61 -0.99
CA THR A 134 -15.81 12.26 -2.41
C THR A 134 -14.38 11.78 -2.68
N VAL A 135 -14.20 10.48 -2.90
CA VAL A 135 -12.85 9.88 -3.06
C VAL A 135 -12.62 9.50 -4.51
N TYR A 136 -11.54 10.00 -5.05
CA TYR A 136 -10.97 9.57 -6.33
C TYR A 136 -9.76 8.69 -6.10
N GLY A 137 -9.59 7.66 -6.95
CA GLY A 137 -8.40 6.82 -6.99
C GLY A 137 -7.88 6.71 -8.42
N SER A 138 -6.61 6.98 -8.66
CA SER A 138 -6.03 6.82 -9.99
C SER A 138 -4.81 5.92 -9.99
N ASP A 139 -4.62 5.18 -11.08
CA ASP A 139 -3.44 4.35 -11.32
C ASP A 139 -3.16 4.24 -12.82
N ILE A 140 -1.90 4.12 -13.18
CA ILE A 140 -1.50 3.88 -14.56
C ILE A 140 -1.77 2.42 -14.96
N SER A 141 -1.89 1.51 -13.99
CA SER A 141 -2.09 0.08 -14.18
C SER A 141 -3.58 -0.28 -14.14
N LYS A 142 -4.14 -0.70 -15.26
CA LYS A 142 -5.51 -1.26 -15.32
C LYS A 142 -5.72 -2.46 -14.40
N SER A 143 -4.70 -3.29 -14.25
CA SER A 143 -4.76 -4.47 -13.40
C SER A 143 -4.81 -4.07 -11.92
N ALA A 144 -4.08 -3.04 -11.51
CA ALA A 144 -4.17 -2.48 -10.16
C ALA A 144 -5.57 -1.89 -9.91
N LEU A 145 -6.10 -1.08 -10.84
CA LEU A 145 -7.46 -0.54 -10.76
C LEU A 145 -8.52 -1.63 -10.60
N SER A 146 -8.38 -2.75 -11.30
CA SER A 146 -9.30 -3.89 -11.15
C SER A 146 -9.27 -4.47 -9.72
N VAL A 147 -8.10 -4.55 -9.09
CA VAL A 147 -7.97 -4.98 -7.69
C VAL A 147 -8.60 -3.96 -6.75
N ALA A 148 -8.31 -2.67 -6.94
CA ALA A 148 -8.86 -1.58 -6.14
C ALA A 148 -10.39 -1.53 -6.20
N GLN A 149 -10.99 -1.66 -7.40
CA GLN A 149 -12.44 -1.73 -7.60
C GLN A 149 -13.08 -2.91 -6.85
N ASN A 150 -12.45 -4.08 -6.89
CA ASN A 150 -12.92 -5.25 -6.15
C ASN A 150 -12.87 -5.02 -4.63
N ASN A 151 -11.82 -4.38 -4.14
CA ASN A 151 -11.70 -4.01 -2.73
C ASN A 151 -12.72 -2.96 -2.32
N ALA A 152 -12.92 -1.92 -3.11
CA ALA A 152 -13.95 -0.90 -2.86
C ALA A 152 -15.34 -1.53 -2.78
N LYS A 153 -15.68 -2.42 -3.71
CA LYS A 153 -16.94 -3.18 -3.70
C LYS A 153 -17.06 -4.07 -2.45
N LYS A 154 -15.99 -4.80 -2.09
CA LYS A 154 -15.95 -5.67 -0.89
C LYS A 154 -16.25 -4.89 0.39
N HIS A 155 -15.76 -3.65 0.48
CA HIS A 155 -15.91 -2.78 1.65
C HIS A 155 -17.09 -1.80 1.54
N ASN A 156 -17.94 -1.89 0.51
CA ASN A 156 -19.08 -1.02 0.25
C ASN A 156 -18.69 0.46 0.18
N CYS A 157 -17.51 0.77 -0.37
CA CYS A 157 -17.01 2.11 -0.56
C CYS A 157 -17.24 2.57 -2.00
N GLU A 158 -17.93 3.69 -2.19
CA GLU A 158 -18.07 4.34 -3.48
C GLU A 158 -16.84 5.22 -3.76
N ILE A 159 -16.06 4.86 -4.78
CA ILE A 159 -14.82 5.52 -5.15
C ILE A 159 -14.79 5.70 -6.66
N HIS A 160 -14.40 6.88 -7.12
CA HIS A 160 -14.24 7.21 -8.55
C HIS A 160 -12.85 6.80 -9.04
N PHE A 161 -12.76 5.68 -9.74
CA PHE A 161 -11.49 5.18 -10.25
C PHE A 161 -11.22 5.68 -11.67
N MET A 162 -9.97 6.13 -11.90
CA MET A 162 -9.51 6.65 -13.20
C MET A 162 -8.18 6.00 -13.59
N GLU A 163 -8.06 5.66 -14.87
CA GLU A 163 -6.78 5.22 -15.42
C GLU A 163 -5.99 6.43 -15.90
N GLY A 164 -4.72 6.53 -15.52
CA GLY A 164 -3.82 7.55 -16.03
C GLY A 164 -2.58 7.76 -15.19
N ASP A 165 -1.68 8.58 -15.73
CA ASP A 165 -0.38 8.86 -15.15
C ASP A 165 -0.44 10.12 -14.27
N ALA A 166 -0.09 9.95 -13.00
CA ALA A 166 -0.05 11.01 -12.00
C ALA A 166 -1.36 11.84 -11.94
N LEU A 167 -1.32 13.14 -12.14
CA LEU A 167 -2.48 14.02 -12.06
C LEU A 167 -3.16 14.30 -13.42
N LYS A 168 -2.70 13.71 -14.52
CA LYS A 168 -3.29 13.91 -15.84
C LYS A 168 -4.79 13.64 -15.90
N PRO A 169 -5.34 12.53 -15.34
CA PRO A 169 -6.77 12.27 -15.40
C PRO A 169 -7.63 13.36 -14.73
N TYR A 170 -7.11 13.96 -13.66
CA TYR A 170 -7.79 15.03 -12.93
C TYR A 170 -7.80 16.34 -13.73
N ILE A 171 -6.66 16.66 -14.37
CA ILE A 171 -6.53 17.85 -15.23
C ILE A 171 -7.48 17.74 -16.43
N GLU A 172 -7.50 16.59 -17.10
CA GLU A 172 -8.34 16.35 -18.29
C GLU A 172 -9.83 16.43 -17.98
N GLN A 173 -10.24 16.05 -16.76
CA GLN A 173 -11.63 16.11 -16.32
C GLN A 173 -11.98 17.41 -15.58
N GLY A 174 -11.02 18.31 -15.37
CA GLY A 174 -11.23 19.56 -14.64
C GLY A 174 -11.58 19.37 -13.16
N ILE A 175 -11.12 18.28 -12.54
CA ILE A 175 -11.41 17.96 -11.13
C ILE A 175 -10.54 18.84 -10.25
N GLN A 176 -11.16 19.48 -9.25
CA GLN A 176 -10.47 20.24 -8.21
C GLN A 176 -10.42 19.42 -6.93
N LEU A 177 -9.24 19.29 -6.33
CA LEU A 177 -8.97 18.47 -5.16
C LEU A 177 -8.79 19.32 -3.90
N GLU A 178 -9.49 18.95 -2.85
CA GLU A 178 -9.40 19.56 -1.51
C GLU A 178 -8.45 18.77 -0.59
N GLY A 179 -7.88 17.68 -1.08
CA GLY A 179 -6.83 16.91 -0.43
C GLY A 179 -6.22 15.88 -1.39
N LEU A 180 -4.92 15.63 -1.24
CA LEU A 180 -4.19 14.65 -2.04
C LEU A 180 -3.28 13.81 -1.17
N ILE A 181 -3.36 12.48 -1.34
CA ILE A 181 -2.46 11.52 -0.74
C ILE A 181 -1.89 10.60 -1.82
N SER A 182 -0.64 10.19 -1.68
CA SER A 182 -0.01 9.24 -2.58
C SER A 182 1.10 8.46 -1.87
N ASN A 183 1.15 7.16 -2.13
CA ASN A 183 2.34 6.33 -1.90
C ASN A 183 2.89 5.94 -3.27
N PRO A 184 3.64 6.82 -3.95
CA PRO A 184 4.14 6.55 -5.29
C PRO A 184 5.36 5.63 -5.24
N PRO A 185 5.72 4.95 -6.35
CA PRO A 185 7.00 4.26 -6.43
C PRO A 185 8.14 5.24 -6.20
N TYR A 186 9.06 4.89 -5.31
CA TYR A 186 10.14 5.77 -4.88
C TYR A 186 11.52 5.12 -4.82
N ILE A 187 11.62 3.84 -5.15
CA ILE A 187 12.88 3.11 -5.07
C ILE A 187 13.70 3.37 -6.33
N SER A 188 14.97 3.74 -6.15
CA SER A 188 15.92 3.81 -7.26
C SER A 188 16.28 2.42 -7.76
N LYS A 189 16.48 2.27 -9.08
CA LYS A 189 17.02 1.04 -9.64
C LYS A 189 18.40 0.66 -9.10
N GLU A 190 19.12 1.61 -8.54
CA GLU A 190 20.43 1.39 -7.91
C GLU A 190 20.32 0.69 -6.55
N GLU A 191 19.13 0.76 -5.92
CA GLU A 191 18.86 0.16 -4.61
C GLU A 191 18.40 -1.32 -4.67
N VAL A 192 18.31 -1.90 -5.85
CA VAL A 192 17.91 -3.32 -6.06
C VAL A 192 18.69 -4.29 -5.18
N ASN A 193 19.98 -4.04 -4.96
CA ASN A 193 20.86 -4.93 -4.21
C ASN A 193 20.58 -5.01 -2.70
N VAL A 194 19.80 -4.08 -2.15
CA VAL A 194 19.44 -4.05 -0.72
C VAL A 194 18.01 -4.53 -0.46
N MET A 195 17.26 -4.84 -1.52
CA MET A 195 15.88 -5.32 -1.43
C MET A 195 15.81 -6.83 -1.19
N GLY A 196 14.74 -7.28 -0.55
CA GLY A 196 14.41 -8.69 -0.40
C GLY A 196 14.19 -9.35 -1.78
N LYS A 197 14.66 -10.58 -1.93
CA LYS A 197 14.49 -11.34 -3.18
C LYS A 197 13.03 -11.58 -3.52
N ASP A 198 12.21 -11.80 -2.51
CA ASP A 198 10.76 -11.98 -2.62
C ASP A 198 10.07 -10.75 -3.20
N VAL A 199 10.46 -9.56 -2.75
CA VAL A 199 9.95 -8.28 -3.28
C VAL A 199 10.31 -8.14 -4.75
N LEU A 200 11.57 -8.39 -5.11
CA LEU A 200 12.07 -8.25 -6.48
C LEU A 200 11.44 -9.26 -7.45
N GLU A 201 11.15 -10.47 -6.99
CA GLU A 201 10.66 -11.56 -7.82
C GLU A 201 9.14 -11.52 -8.01
N PHE A 202 8.39 -11.10 -6.98
CA PHE A 202 6.95 -11.28 -6.95
C PHE A 202 6.15 -9.97 -6.98
N GLU A 203 6.70 -8.85 -6.47
CA GLU A 203 5.96 -7.59 -6.46
C GLU A 203 6.11 -6.81 -7.78
N PRO A 204 5.08 -6.05 -8.20
CA PRO A 204 5.13 -5.39 -9.51
C PRO A 204 6.18 -4.27 -9.51
N HIS A 205 7.15 -4.36 -10.41
CA HIS A 205 8.24 -3.39 -10.54
C HIS A 205 7.73 -1.96 -10.77
N LEU A 206 6.58 -1.80 -11.42
CA LEU A 206 5.93 -0.51 -11.64
C LEU A 206 5.52 0.18 -10.33
N ALA A 207 5.21 -0.60 -9.29
CA ALA A 207 4.84 -0.06 -7.97
C ALA A 207 6.06 0.17 -7.05
N LEU A 208 7.24 -0.31 -7.43
CA LEU A 208 8.45 -0.20 -6.63
C LEU A 208 9.39 0.89 -7.16
N PHE A 209 9.69 0.85 -8.46
CA PHE A 209 10.78 1.62 -9.04
C PHE A 209 10.31 2.88 -9.74
N ALA A 210 11.03 3.97 -9.51
CA ALA A 210 10.91 5.19 -10.29
C ALA A 210 12.28 5.61 -10.85
N GLU A 211 12.23 6.21 -12.03
CA GLU A 211 13.41 6.83 -12.65
C GLU A 211 13.86 8.08 -11.85
N GLU A 212 14.95 8.71 -12.28
CA GLU A 212 15.49 9.89 -11.64
C GLU A 212 15.78 9.67 -10.15
N GLN A 213 16.42 8.54 -9.81
CA GLN A 213 16.75 8.16 -8.42
C GLN A 213 15.52 8.07 -7.50
N GLY A 214 14.36 7.63 -8.04
CA GLY A 214 13.13 7.49 -7.26
C GLY A 214 12.27 8.77 -7.21
N TYR A 215 12.67 9.86 -7.88
CA TYR A 215 11.96 11.15 -7.77
C TYR A 215 11.03 11.48 -8.93
N GLN A 216 11.02 10.71 -10.00
CA GLN A 216 10.26 11.01 -11.22
C GLN A 216 8.77 11.25 -10.92
N VAL A 217 8.14 10.38 -10.14
CA VAL A 217 6.70 10.47 -9.86
C VAL A 217 6.39 11.67 -8.97
N TYR A 218 7.19 11.93 -7.93
CA TYR A 218 7.04 13.14 -7.11
C TYR A 218 7.14 14.42 -7.93
N LYS A 219 8.14 14.52 -8.83
CA LYS A 219 8.28 15.68 -9.71
C LYS A 219 7.07 15.87 -10.60
N ALA A 220 6.53 14.79 -11.16
CA ALA A 220 5.31 14.86 -11.98
C ALA A 220 4.11 15.33 -11.15
N LEU A 221 3.90 14.76 -9.95
CA LEU A 221 2.83 15.17 -9.05
C LEU A 221 2.96 16.65 -8.68
N ILE A 222 4.12 17.06 -8.16
CA ILE A 222 4.36 18.44 -7.67
C ILE A 222 4.21 19.46 -8.79
N ARG A 223 4.70 19.18 -10.00
CA ARG A 223 4.57 20.06 -11.17
C ARG A 223 3.12 20.36 -11.52
N ASP A 224 2.26 19.36 -11.40
CA ASP A 224 0.89 19.42 -11.90
C ASP A 224 -0.12 19.83 -10.81
N LEU A 225 0.30 20.00 -9.52
CA LEU A 225 -0.55 20.46 -8.41
C LEU A 225 -1.30 21.79 -8.70
N PRO A 226 -0.67 22.81 -9.33
CA PRO A 226 -1.36 24.09 -9.59
C PRO A 226 -2.65 23.94 -10.39
N ALA A 227 -2.74 22.92 -11.23
CA ALA A 227 -3.90 22.72 -12.10
C ALA A 227 -5.09 22.07 -11.37
N VAL A 228 -4.84 21.33 -10.29
CA VAL A 228 -5.87 20.50 -9.66
C VAL A 228 -6.16 20.83 -8.20
N MET A 229 -5.22 21.45 -7.46
CA MET A 229 -5.41 21.66 -6.03
C MET A 229 -6.21 22.93 -5.71
N CYS A 230 -7.13 22.80 -4.76
CA CYS A 230 -7.78 23.95 -4.11
C CYS A 230 -6.80 24.67 -3.16
N ASP A 231 -7.05 25.96 -2.91
CA ASP A 231 -6.25 26.71 -1.96
C ASP A 231 -6.43 26.18 -0.53
N GLY A 232 -5.34 26.04 0.23
CA GLY A 232 -5.32 25.48 1.58
C GLY A 232 -5.41 23.96 1.67
N ALA A 233 -5.51 23.24 0.54
CA ALA A 233 -5.67 21.79 0.51
C ALA A 233 -4.41 21.05 0.98
N PRO A 234 -4.52 20.05 1.89
CA PRO A 234 -3.39 19.22 2.32
C PRO A 234 -2.91 18.30 1.20
N VAL A 235 -1.58 18.18 1.07
CA VAL A 235 -0.89 17.22 0.22
C VAL A 235 0.01 16.37 1.10
N VAL A 236 -0.10 15.04 0.98
CA VAL A 236 0.63 14.08 1.78
C VAL A 236 1.23 13.00 0.86
N PHE A 237 2.54 12.85 0.91
CA PHE A 237 3.26 11.79 0.21
C PHE A 237 3.93 10.85 1.21
N GLU A 238 3.80 9.55 1.02
CA GLU A 238 4.74 8.60 1.59
C GLU A 238 6.08 8.75 0.88
N ILE A 239 7.19 8.71 1.63
CA ILE A 239 8.54 8.86 1.10
C ILE A 239 9.48 7.80 1.64
N GLY A 240 10.54 7.50 0.88
CA GLY A 240 11.70 6.80 1.40
C GLY A 240 12.48 7.70 2.39
N TYR A 241 13.11 7.08 3.38
CA TYR A 241 13.73 7.78 4.51
C TYR A 241 14.81 8.80 4.15
N GLN A 242 15.40 8.74 2.94
CA GLN A 242 16.42 9.67 2.46
C GLN A 242 15.86 10.78 1.55
N GLN A 243 14.57 10.78 1.24
CA GLN A 243 14.02 11.63 0.18
C GLN A 243 13.53 13.00 0.64
N GLY A 244 13.35 13.18 1.95
CA GLY A 244 12.75 14.40 2.51
C GLY A 244 13.51 15.68 2.19
N GLU A 245 14.85 15.66 2.25
CA GLU A 245 15.67 16.83 1.97
C GLU A 245 15.56 17.28 0.49
N PHE A 246 15.68 16.35 -0.44
CA PHE A 246 15.56 16.65 -1.87
C PHE A 246 14.17 17.23 -2.21
N LEU A 247 13.11 16.62 -1.69
CA LEU A 247 11.73 17.11 -1.94
C LEU A 247 11.51 18.49 -1.34
N THR A 248 12.10 18.78 -0.18
CA THR A 248 12.06 20.11 0.43
C THR A 248 12.75 21.14 -0.46
N GLN A 249 13.95 20.84 -0.97
CA GLN A 249 14.69 21.72 -1.87
C GLN A 249 13.95 21.91 -3.21
N LEU A 250 13.33 20.87 -3.75
CA LEU A 250 12.50 20.94 -4.95
C LEU A 250 11.32 21.89 -4.77
N MET A 251 10.61 21.76 -3.66
CA MET A 251 9.49 22.64 -3.33
C MET A 251 9.93 24.10 -3.12
N GLN A 252 11.04 24.34 -2.43
CA GLN A 252 11.58 25.68 -2.27
C GLN A 252 11.97 26.33 -3.61
N THR A 253 12.40 25.52 -4.58
CA THR A 253 12.76 25.99 -5.91
C THR A 253 11.54 26.31 -6.77
N TRP A 254 10.55 25.44 -6.77
CA TRP A 254 9.39 25.58 -7.65
C TRP A 254 8.27 26.42 -7.04
N PHE A 255 8.08 26.31 -5.71
CA PHE A 255 7.00 26.95 -4.95
C PHE A 255 7.52 27.52 -3.62
N PRO A 256 8.39 28.57 -3.65
CA PRO A 256 9.10 29.06 -2.46
C PRO A 256 8.18 29.61 -1.36
N HIS A 257 6.91 29.91 -1.67
CA HIS A 257 5.91 30.38 -0.73
C HIS A 257 5.27 29.24 0.09
N ILE A 258 5.46 27.97 -0.32
CA ILE A 258 4.88 26.82 0.36
C ILE A 258 5.86 26.25 1.39
N LYS A 259 5.40 26.13 2.63
CA LYS A 259 6.16 25.52 3.72
C LYS A 259 5.91 24.01 3.74
N THR A 260 6.97 23.23 3.67
CA THR A 260 6.93 21.78 3.74
C THR A 260 7.31 21.25 5.11
N GLN A 261 6.88 20.04 5.42
CA GLN A 261 7.27 19.30 6.61
C GLN A 261 7.64 17.86 6.23
N VAL A 262 8.64 17.32 6.92
CA VAL A 262 8.96 15.89 6.91
C VAL A 262 8.65 15.35 8.29
N ILE A 263 7.92 14.24 8.37
CA ILE A 263 7.48 13.63 9.62
C ILE A 263 7.98 12.20 9.65
N ASP A 264 8.55 11.81 10.78
CA ASP A 264 9.06 10.47 11.02
C ASP A 264 7.93 9.49 11.37
N ASP A 265 8.11 8.23 11.00
CA ASP A 265 7.28 7.12 11.44
C ASP A 265 7.60 6.73 12.91
N ILE A 266 6.85 5.78 13.45
CA ILE A 266 7.03 5.28 14.83
C ILE A 266 8.44 4.72 15.09
N ASN A 267 9.17 4.34 14.05
CA ASN A 267 10.54 3.86 14.12
C ASN A 267 11.58 4.99 14.06
N GLY A 268 11.14 6.25 13.96
CA GLY A 268 12.00 7.43 13.87
C GLY A 268 12.66 7.60 12.50
N GLN A 269 12.04 7.09 11.44
CA GLN A 269 12.52 7.27 10.06
C GLN A 269 11.59 8.21 9.29
N PRO A 270 12.13 9.18 8.52
CA PRO A 270 11.34 10.03 7.63
C PRO A 270 10.39 9.18 6.77
N ARG A 271 9.08 9.47 6.85
CA ARG A 271 8.06 8.69 6.17
C ARG A 271 7.03 9.54 5.45
N ILE A 272 6.71 10.70 5.97
CA ILE A 272 5.68 11.56 5.44
C ILE A 272 6.30 12.87 4.99
N PHE A 273 6.06 13.23 3.74
CA PHE A 273 6.33 14.58 3.21
C PHE A 273 5.00 15.30 3.00
N THR A 274 4.82 16.46 3.62
CA THR A 274 3.52 17.13 3.62
C THR A 274 3.60 18.65 3.56
N PHE A 275 2.55 19.26 3.04
CA PHE A 275 2.35 20.71 2.99
C PHE A 275 0.88 21.02 2.70
N ASN A 276 0.47 22.26 2.97
CA ASN A 276 -0.80 22.79 2.45
C ASN A 276 -0.51 23.54 1.14
N TRP A 277 -1.28 23.22 0.11
CA TRP A 277 -1.18 23.90 -1.18
C TRP A 277 -1.76 25.31 -1.07
N HIS A 278 -1.02 26.32 -1.51
CA HIS A 278 -1.49 27.71 -1.60
C HIS A 278 -1.30 28.22 -3.02
N LYS A 279 -2.38 28.76 -3.58
CA LYS A 279 -2.34 29.45 -4.89
C LYS A 279 -1.66 30.80 -4.73
N ILE A 280 -0.89 31.21 -5.74
CA ILE A 280 -0.25 32.54 -5.82
C ILE A 280 -1.28 33.55 -6.30
#